data_6f7774e22700fb85b546f306f4f8f908
#
_entry.id   6f7774e22700fb85b546f306f4f8f908
#
_cell.length_a   1.000
_cell.length_b   1.000
_cell.length_c   1.000
_cell.angle_alpha   90.00
_cell.angle_beta   90.00
_cell.angle_gamma   90.00
#
_symmetry.space_group_name_H-M   'P 1'
#
loop_
_entity.id
_entity.type
_entity.pdbx_description
1 polymer ?
#
loop_
_entity_poly.entity_id
_entity_poly.type
_entity_poly.pdbx_seq_one_letter_code
_entity_poly.pdbx_strand_id
1 'polypeptide(L)'
;LYSSAASDVYKRQTRDSLLIRMKESSWDEVIATNLKGNFLVLKAAAAMMIRRKKGSVINISSVVGLTGNAGQVNYAAAKAGVIGMTKAAAKELASRGIRVNAVAPGCIVTDMTDKIPENIKEGMLHSIPLSRLGQTEEVAKAVLFLASDDASYITGQVLNVDGGMVM
;
A
#
# COMPACT_ATOMS: atom_id res chain seq x y z
N LEU A 1 -1.91 -17.19 11.27
CA LEU A 1 -1.66 -15.79 10.95
C LEU A 1 -0.15 -15.57 10.97
N TYR A 2 0.53 -15.93 9.90
CA TYR A 2 1.89 -15.49 9.73
C TYR A 2 1.82 -14.04 9.23
N SER A 3 2.17 -13.12 10.09
CA SER A 3 2.34 -11.73 9.80
C SER A 3 3.46 -11.57 8.76
N SER A 4 3.11 -11.15 7.57
CA SER A 4 4.08 -10.67 6.57
C SER A 4 4.76 -9.37 7.02
N ALA A 5 4.42 -8.83 8.18
CA ALA A 5 4.94 -7.58 8.71
C ALA A 5 6.48 -7.55 8.79
N ALA A 6 7.12 -8.67 9.15
CA ALA A 6 8.58 -8.73 9.19
C ALA A 6 9.22 -8.69 7.80
N SER A 7 8.53 -9.15 6.75
CA SER A 7 9.06 -9.09 5.38
C SER A 7 8.91 -7.70 4.76
N ASP A 8 7.99 -6.88 5.27
CA ASP A 8 7.69 -5.55 4.72
C ASP A 8 8.72 -4.49 5.13
N VAL A 9 9.35 -4.62 6.29
CA VAL A 9 10.34 -3.65 6.77
C VAL A 9 11.57 -3.58 5.86
N TYR A 10 11.98 -4.69 5.27
CA TYR A 10 13.11 -4.74 4.34
C TYR A 10 12.74 -4.43 2.88
N LYS A 11 11.46 -4.48 2.54
CA LYS A 11 10.98 -4.37 1.15
C LYS A 11 10.60 -2.96 0.70
N ARG A 12 10.65 -1.97 1.58
CA ARG A 12 10.23 -0.58 1.29
C ARG A 12 11.35 0.29 0.74
N GLN A 13 12.35 -0.29 0.11
CA GLN A 13 13.37 0.54 -0.52
C GLN A 13 12.77 1.18 -1.79
N THR A 14 12.52 2.47 -1.70
CA THR A 14 12.39 3.30 -2.90
C THR A 14 13.78 3.50 -3.49
N ARG A 15 13.86 3.52 -4.82
CA ARG A 15 15.07 3.89 -5.55
C ARG A 15 14.76 5.17 -6.30
N ASP A 16 14.68 6.27 -5.54
CA ASP A 16 14.24 7.56 -6.05
C ASP A 16 15.26 8.15 -7.00
N SER A 17 14.81 8.56 -8.17
CA SER A 17 15.58 9.23 -9.20
C SER A 17 14.67 9.92 -10.20
N LEU A 18 15.11 11.05 -10.73
CA LEU A 18 14.39 11.68 -11.84
C LEU A 18 14.29 10.71 -13.02
N LEU A 19 13.15 10.72 -13.72
CA LEU A 19 12.82 9.79 -14.80
C LEU A 19 13.97 9.58 -15.79
N ILE A 20 14.56 10.65 -16.28
CA ILE A 20 15.64 10.61 -17.28
C ILE A 20 16.97 10.04 -16.75
N ARG A 21 17.12 9.93 -15.43
CA ARG A 21 18.32 9.39 -14.75
C ARG A 21 18.06 8.04 -14.09
N MET A 22 16.81 7.57 -14.09
CA MET A 22 16.44 6.31 -13.46
C MET A 22 17.06 5.14 -14.22
N LYS A 23 17.83 4.32 -13.52
CA LYS A 23 18.38 3.10 -14.09
C LYS A 23 17.31 2.03 -14.19
N GLU A 24 17.33 1.26 -15.28
CA GLU A 24 16.43 0.12 -15.49
C GLU A 24 16.50 -0.87 -14.31
N SER A 25 17.70 -1.14 -13.80
CA SER A 25 17.86 -2.00 -12.62
C SER A 25 17.16 -1.48 -11.37
N SER A 26 17.08 -0.16 -11.18
CA SER A 26 16.35 0.45 -10.07
C SER A 26 14.83 0.34 -10.27
N TRP A 27 14.37 0.43 -11.51
CA TRP A 27 12.99 0.17 -11.88
C TRP A 27 12.63 -1.29 -11.59
N ASP A 28 13.39 -2.24 -12.11
CA ASP A 28 13.13 -3.66 -11.96
C ASP A 28 13.12 -4.11 -10.50
N GLU A 29 14.05 -3.62 -9.69
CA GLU A 29 14.14 -3.93 -8.26
C GLU A 29 12.85 -3.48 -7.53
N VAL A 30 12.38 -2.27 -7.79
CA VAL A 30 11.19 -1.71 -7.15
C VAL A 30 9.92 -2.45 -7.61
N ILE A 31 9.78 -2.71 -8.90
CA ILE A 31 8.66 -3.48 -9.46
C ILE A 31 8.67 -4.92 -8.93
N ALA A 32 9.83 -5.59 -8.93
CA ALA A 32 9.94 -6.95 -8.41
C ALA A 32 9.54 -7.04 -6.94
N THR A 33 9.96 -6.07 -6.13
CA THR A 33 9.69 -6.07 -4.69
C THR A 33 8.28 -5.62 -4.39
N ASN A 34 7.87 -4.44 -4.87
CA ASN A 34 6.63 -3.79 -4.43
C ASN A 34 5.38 -4.24 -5.19
N LEU A 35 5.51 -4.76 -6.42
CA LEU A 35 4.37 -5.24 -7.21
C LEU A 35 4.37 -6.76 -7.34
N LYS A 36 5.43 -7.35 -7.91
CA LYS A 36 5.50 -8.80 -8.11
C LYS A 36 5.47 -9.56 -6.79
N GLY A 37 6.17 -9.07 -5.76
CA GLY A 37 6.13 -9.65 -4.42
C GLY A 37 4.71 -9.68 -3.85
N ASN A 38 3.96 -8.57 -3.96
CA ASN A 38 2.55 -8.52 -3.54
C ASN A 38 1.68 -9.51 -4.33
N PHE A 39 1.86 -9.60 -5.65
CA PHE A 39 1.16 -10.57 -6.49
C PHE A 39 1.38 -12.02 -6.01
N LEU A 40 2.62 -12.39 -5.74
CA LEU A 40 2.95 -13.76 -5.30
C LEU A 40 2.28 -14.10 -3.96
N VAL A 41 2.29 -13.17 -3.00
CA VAL A 41 1.62 -13.34 -1.70
C VAL A 41 0.11 -13.42 -1.88
N LEU A 42 -0.49 -12.52 -2.67
CA LEU A 42 -1.93 -12.53 -2.97
C LEU A 42 -2.34 -13.86 -3.61
N LYS A 43 -1.61 -14.33 -4.61
CA LYS A 43 -1.87 -15.61 -5.29
C LYS A 43 -1.85 -16.80 -4.32
N ALA A 44 -0.85 -16.86 -3.44
CA ALA A 44 -0.73 -17.92 -2.45
C ALA A 44 -1.86 -17.87 -1.41
N ALA A 45 -2.18 -16.67 -0.90
CA ALA A 45 -3.27 -16.48 0.04
C ALA A 45 -4.62 -16.83 -0.56
N ALA A 46 -4.90 -16.39 -1.79
CA ALA A 46 -6.13 -16.69 -2.51
C ALA A 46 -6.33 -18.21 -2.69
N ALA A 47 -5.29 -18.95 -3.06
CA ALA A 47 -5.36 -20.40 -3.20
C ALA A 47 -5.78 -21.13 -1.91
N MET A 48 -5.32 -20.64 -0.76
CA MET A 48 -5.72 -21.18 0.56
C MET A 48 -7.15 -20.77 0.93
N MET A 49 -7.52 -19.50 0.69
CA MET A 49 -8.83 -18.95 1.07
C MET A 49 -9.98 -19.53 0.23
N ILE A 50 -9.75 -19.79 -1.08
CA ILE A 50 -10.73 -20.41 -1.99
C ILE A 50 -11.23 -21.76 -1.43
N ARG A 51 -10.34 -22.56 -0.86
CA ARG A 51 -10.71 -23.85 -0.25
C ARG A 51 -11.62 -23.70 0.96
N ARG A 52 -11.45 -22.60 1.72
CA ARG A 52 -12.25 -22.27 2.92
C ARG A 52 -13.52 -21.49 2.60
N LYS A 53 -13.69 -21.01 1.38
CA LYS A 53 -14.79 -20.13 0.93
C LYS A 53 -15.00 -18.91 1.85
N LYS A 54 -13.94 -18.43 2.46
CA LYS A 54 -13.94 -17.25 3.35
C LYS A 54 -12.53 -16.66 3.39
N GLY A 55 -12.42 -15.33 3.31
CA GLY A 55 -11.15 -14.62 3.48
C GLY A 55 -11.28 -13.12 3.34
N SER A 56 -10.28 -12.42 3.86
CA SER A 56 -10.09 -10.98 3.62
C SER A 56 -8.61 -10.72 3.36
N VAL A 57 -8.31 -10.10 2.23
CA VAL A 57 -6.96 -9.68 1.84
C VAL A 57 -6.91 -8.18 1.86
N ILE A 58 -5.92 -7.62 2.53
CA ILE A 58 -5.67 -6.18 2.54
C ILE A 58 -4.27 -5.93 1.99
N ASN A 59 -4.21 -5.34 0.81
CA ASN A 59 -2.97 -4.93 0.18
C ASN A 59 -2.54 -3.55 0.67
N ILE A 60 -1.25 -3.34 0.91
CA ILE A 60 -0.74 -2.03 1.30
C ILE A 60 -0.19 -1.32 0.05
N SER A 61 -0.93 -0.30 -0.38
CA SER A 61 -0.53 0.61 -1.44
C SER A 61 0.18 1.85 -0.87
N SER A 62 -0.06 3.01 -1.41
CA SER A 62 0.40 4.34 -0.97
C SER A 62 -0.40 5.41 -1.67
N VAL A 63 -0.50 6.60 -1.08
CA VAL A 63 -1.00 7.80 -1.79
C VAL A 63 -0.20 8.09 -3.05
N VAL A 64 1.09 7.79 -3.07
CA VAL A 64 1.95 7.92 -4.27
C VAL A 64 1.45 7.06 -5.44
N GLY A 65 0.78 5.94 -5.17
CA GLY A 65 0.14 5.12 -6.20
C GLY A 65 -1.14 5.75 -6.76
N LEU A 66 -1.69 6.76 -6.10
CA LEU A 66 -2.88 7.50 -6.55
C LEU A 66 -2.50 8.78 -7.29
N THR A 67 -1.55 9.54 -6.75
CA THR A 67 -1.21 10.89 -7.23
C THR A 67 0.08 10.95 -8.04
N GLY A 68 0.96 9.95 -7.91
CA GLY A 68 2.35 10.05 -8.34
C GLY A 68 3.18 10.90 -7.38
N ASN A 69 4.50 10.85 -7.56
CA ASN A 69 5.45 11.76 -6.91
C ASN A 69 6.69 11.91 -7.79
N ALA A 70 7.18 13.14 -7.93
CA ALA A 70 8.39 13.40 -8.71
C ALA A 70 9.57 12.61 -8.16
N GLY A 71 10.34 11.96 -9.05
CA GLY A 71 11.47 11.10 -8.66
C GLY A 71 11.09 9.67 -8.26
N GLN A 72 9.82 9.32 -8.18
CA GLN A 72 9.32 8.01 -7.74
C GLN A 72 8.48 7.28 -8.79
N VAL A 73 8.82 7.41 -10.04
CA VAL A 73 8.03 6.83 -11.14
C VAL A 73 7.91 5.30 -11.04
N ASN A 74 8.97 4.63 -10.61
CA ASN A 74 8.99 3.18 -10.34
C ASN A 74 8.08 2.79 -9.17
N TYR A 75 8.17 3.52 -8.06
CA TYR A 75 7.36 3.27 -6.87
C TYR A 75 5.88 3.60 -7.10
N ALA A 76 5.59 4.73 -7.76
CA ALA A 76 4.24 5.12 -8.15
C ALA A 76 3.60 4.05 -9.04
N ALA A 77 4.31 3.59 -10.07
CA ALA A 77 3.84 2.52 -10.95
C ALA A 77 3.56 1.22 -10.18
N ALA A 78 4.48 0.82 -9.27
CA ALA A 78 4.29 -0.37 -8.46
C ALA A 78 3.05 -0.27 -7.56
N LYS A 79 2.87 0.86 -6.86
CA LYS A 79 1.75 1.07 -5.94
C LYS A 79 0.41 1.28 -6.66
N ALA A 80 0.40 1.92 -7.82
CA ALA A 80 -0.75 1.95 -8.72
C ALA A 80 -1.11 0.54 -9.23
N GLY A 81 -0.10 -0.27 -9.57
CA GLY A 81 -0.29 -1.67 -9.95
C GLY A 81 -0.93 -2.51 -8.84
N VAL A 82 -0.57 -2.28 -7.58
CA VAL A 82 -1.22 -2.92 -6.41
C VAL A 82 -2.71 -2.55 -6.33
N ILE A 83 -3.08 -1.31 -6.64
CA ILE A 83 -4.48 -0.86 -6.67
C ILE A 83 -5.25 -1.59 -7.78
N GLY A 84 -4.70 -1.63 -9.00
CA GLY A 84 -5.31 -2.33 -10.11
C GLY A 84 -5.48 -3.84 -9.82
N MET A 85 -4.43 -4.47 -9.29
CA MET A 85 -4.44 -5.87 -8.88
C MET A 85 -5.50 -6.15 -7.80
N THR A 86 -5.65 -5.26 -6.81
CA THR A 86 -6.68 -5.35 -5.77
C THR A 86 -8.09 -5.40 -6.36
N LYS A 87 -8.39 -4.46 -7.28
CA LYS A 87 -9.71 -4.38 -7.93
C LYS A 87 -10.02 -5.61 -8.80
N ALA A 88 -9.02 -6.09 -9.55
CA ALA A 88 -9.17 -7.28 -10.38
C ALA A 88 -9.42 -8.53 -9.53
N ALA A 89 -8.57 -8.74 -8.50
CA ALA A 89 -8.69 -9.87 -7.58
C ALA A 89 -10.02 -9.84 -6.79
N ALA A 90 -10.49 -8.66 -6.39
CA ALA A 90 -11.78 -8.51 -5.73
C ALA A 90 -12.94 -9.04 -6.59
N LYS A 91 -12.96 -8.69 -7.87
CA LYS A 91 -14.00 -9.18 -8.82
C LYS A 91 -13.90 -10.70 -9.02
N GLU A 92 -12.69 -11.24 -9.15
CA GLU A 92 -12.45 -12.66 -9.38
C GLU A 92 -12.81 -13.53 -8.18
N LEU A 93 -12.50 -13.06 -6.96
CA LEU A 93 -12.60 -13.84 -5.74
C LEU A 93 -13.92 -13.65 -4.96
N ALA A 94 -14.74 -12.66 -5.33
CA ALA A 94 -16.00 -12.35 -4.64
C ALA A 94 -16.95 -13.55 -4.58
N SER A 95 -17.11 -14.30 -5.67
CA SER A 95 -17.97 -15.49 -5.72
C SER A 95 -17.50 -16.64 -4.80
N ARG A 96 -16.30 -16.53 -4.27
CA ARG A 96 -15.72 -17.48 -3.30
C ARG A 96 -15.78 -16.97 -1.86
N GLY A 97 -16.52 -15.90 -1.59
CA GLY A 97 -16.63 -15.30 -0.25
C GLY A 97 -15.34 -14.65 0.23
N ILE A 98 -14.47 -14.20 -0.69
CA ILE A 98 -13.19 -13.57 -0.36
C ILE A 98 -13.27 -12.09 -0.74
N ARG A 99 -12.99 -11.21 0.22
CA ARG A 99 -12.87 -9.77 0.00
C ARG A 99 -11.40 -9.40 -0.25
N VAL A 100 -11.17 -8.47 -1.14
CA VAL A 100 -9.83 -7.94 -1.42
C VAL A 100 -9.91 -6.42 -1.46
N ASN A 101 -9.20 -5.75 -0.55
CA ASN A 101 -9.16 -4.30 -0.46
C ASN A 101 -7.71 -3.82 -0.38
N ALA A 102 -7.50 -2.53 -0.50
CA ALA A 102 -6.21 -1.89 -0.27
C ALA A 102 -6.32 -0.78 0.77
N VAL A 103 -5.23 -0.53 1.48
CA VAL A 103 -5.00 0.68 2.26
C VAL A 103 -3.92 1.49 1.56
N ALA A 104 -4.12 2.79 1.41
CA ALA A 104 -3.16 3.73 0.85
C ALA A 104 -2.71 4.71 1.95
N PRO A 105 -1.64 4.41 2.69
CA PRO A 105 -1.09 5.34 3.68
C PRO A 105 -0.49 6.58 3.01
N GLY A 106 -0.62 7.73 3.68
CA GLY A 106 0.11 8.95 3.39
C GLY A 106 1.46 9.00 4.10
N CYS A 107 1.79 10.16 4.66
CA CYS A 107 3.01 10.37 5.45
C CYS A 107 2.81 9.83 6.86
N ILE A 108 3.45 8.70 7.16
CA ILE A 108 3.33 7.99 8.45
C ILE A 108 4.66 8.05 9.19
N VAL A 109 4.62 8.27 10.52
CA VAL A 109 5.81 8.23 11.39
C VAL A 109 6.38 6.81 11.37
N THR A 110 7.66 6.71 11.00
CA THR A 110 8.43 5.47 10.95
C THR A 110 9.91 5.82 11.14
N ASP A 111 10.76 4.86 11.43
CA ASP A 111 12.22 5.05 11.51
C ASP A 111 12.82 5.76 10.27
N MET A 112 12.12 5.68 9.13
CA MET A 112 12.53 6.38 7.90
C MET A 112 12.17 7.87 7.93
N THR A 113 10.98 8.21 8.45
CA THR A 113 10.51 9.60 8.52
C THR A 113 11.18 10.39 9.65
N ASP A 114 11.66 9.70 10.68
CA ASP A 114 12.41 10.32 11.77
C ASP A 114 13.76 10.91 11.31
N LYS A 115 14.30 10.39 10.23
CA LYS A 115 15.56 10.85 9.62
C LYS A 115 15.39 11.99 8.62
N ILE A 116 14.16 12.42 8.35
CA ILE A 116 13.88 13.49 7.40
C ILE A 116 14.21 14.83 8.09
N PRO A 117 15.00 15.73 7.43
CA PRO A 117 15.28 17.06 7.95
C PRO A 117 14.00 17.85 8.24
N GLU A 118 14.01 18.67 9.31
CA GLU A 118 12.84 19.38 9.82
C GLU A 118 12.18 20.29 8.77
N ASN A 119 13.00 21.00 7.98
CA ASN A 119 12.51 21.86 6.89
C ASN A 119 11.73 21.09 5.79
N ILE A 120 12.08 19.82 5.56
CA ILE A 120 11.34 18.95 4.64
C ILE A 120 10.06 18.44 5.29
N LYS A 121 10.10 18.10 6.58
CA LYS A 121 8.91 17.72 7.35
C LYS A 121 7.86 18.83 7.36
N GLU A 122 8.27 20.08 7.59
CA GLU A 122 7.37 21.24 7.52
C GLU A 122 6.67 21.34 6.17
N GLY A 123 7.41 21.17 5.05
CA GLY A 123 6.83 21.15 3.71
C GLY A 123 5.82 20.01 3.52
N MET A 124 6.10 18.83 4.08
CA MET A 124 5.16 17.70 4.05
C MET A 124 3.89 17.99 4.86
N LEU A 125 4.02 18.61 6.05
CA LEU A 125 2.89 18.95 6.89
C LEU A 125 1.91 19.93 6.21
N HIS A 126 2.42 20.88 5.41
CA HIS A 126 1.57 21.80 4.65
C HIS A 126 0.67 21.09 3.61
N SER A 127 1.08 19.91 3.13
CA SER A 127 0.28 19.11 2.19
C SER A 127 -0.75 18.22 2.89
N ILE A 128 -0.76 18.17 4.22
CA ILE A 128 -1.66 17.33 5.01
C ILE A 128 -2.70 18.22 5.71
N PRO A 129 -3.99 18.18 5.31
CA PRO A 129 -5.03 18.98 5.93
C PRO A 129 -5.13 18.81 7.46
N LEU A 130 -4.89 17.60 8.01
CA LEU A 130 -4.83 17.39 9.45
C LEU A 130 -3.54 17.91 10.10
N SER A 131 -2.62 18.52 9.34
CA SER A 131 -1.41 19.22 9.81
C SER A 131 -0.50 18.39 10.74
N ARG A 132 -0.52 17.08 10.60
CA ARG A 132 0.37 16.14 11.31
C ARG A 132 0.66 14.91 10.48
N LEU A 133 1.75 14.23 10.79
CA LEU A 133 2.01 12.88 10.28
C LEU A 133 1.04 11.88 10.94
N GLY A 134 0.66 10.84 10.18
CA GLY A 134 -0.09 9.72 10.73
C GLY A 134 0.79 8.79 11.57
N GLN A 135 0.16 8.03 12.46
CA GLN A 135 0.83 7.01 13.24
C GLN A 135 0.62 5.62 12.62
N THR A 136 1.54 4.70 12.86
CA THR A 136 1.44 3.31 12.38
C THR A 136 0.17 2.62 12.85
N GLU A 137 -0.29 2.96 14.07
CA GLU A 137 -1.51 2.44 14.67
C GLU A 137 -2.77 2.90 13.91
N GLU A 138 -2.75 4.07 13.29
CA GLU A 138 -3.89 4.56 12.49
C GLU A 138 -4.05 3.72 11.22
N VAL A 139 -2.93 3.36 10.58
CA VAL A 139 -2.94 2.43 9.44
C VAL A 139 -3.37 1.03 9.89
N ALA A 140 -2.87 0.56 11.03
CA ALA A 140 -3.22 -0.76 11.57
C ALA A 140 -4.72 -0.88 11.89
N LYS A 141 -5.34 0.19 12.43
CA LYS A 141 -6.79 0.24 12.68
C LYS A 141 -7.60 0.15 11.39
N ALA A 142 -7.19 0.83 10.34
CA ALA A 142 -7.84 0.74 9.03
C ALA A 142 -7.74 -0.69 8.43
N VAL A 143 -6.56 -1.31 8.55
CA VAL A 143 -6.36 -2.71 8.14
C VAL A 143 -7.25 -3.65 8.96
N LEU A 144 -7.31 -3.47 10.28
CA LEU A 144 -8.15 -4.28 11.17
C LEU A 144 -9.64 -4.16 10.80
N PHE A 145 -10.14 -2.95 10.57
CA PHE A 145 -11.50 -2.72 10.11
C PHE A 145 -11.79 -3.46 8.81
N LEU A 146 -10.95 -3.30 7.79
CA LEU A 146 -11.15 -4.00 6.51
C LEU A 146 -11.02 -5.52 6.62
N ALA A 147 -10.29 -6.03 7.61
CA ALA A 147 -10.14 -7.46 7.85
C ALA A 147 -11.34 -8.06 8.61
N SER A 148 -12.05 -7.26 9.40
CA SER A 148 -13.15 -7.68 10.25
C SER A 148 -14.46 -7.93 9.47
N ASP A 149 -15.44 -8.50 10.14
CA ASP A 149 -16.78 -8.71 9.58
C ASP A 149 -17.59 -7.39 9.46
N ASP A 150 -17.17 -6.30 10.13
CA ASP A 150 -17.75 -4.96 9.97
C ASP A 150 -17.60 -4.43 8.54
N ALA A 151 -16.59 -4.90 7.81
CA ALA A 151 -16.37 -4.61 6.40
C ALA A 151 -16.90 -5.70 5.46
N SER A 152 -17.88 -6.51 5.89
CA SER A 152 -18.38 -7.69 5.15
C SER A 152 -18.90 -7.36 3.74
N TYR A 153 -19.38 -6.14 3.50
CA TYR A 153 -19.89 -5.70 2.19
C TYR A 153 -18.91 -4.76 1.45
N ILE A 154 -17.64 -4.71 1.90
CA ILE A 154 -16.59 -3.86 1.31
C ILE A 154 -15.58 -4.74 0.59
N THR A 155 -15.47 -4.61 -0.74
CA THR A 155 -14.46 -5.28 -1.55
C THR A 155 -14.08 -4.42 -2.77
N GLY A 156 -12.83 -4.53 -3.24
CA GLY A 156 -12.29 -3.76 -4.37
C GLY A 156 -11.99 -2.29 -4.03
N GLN A 157 -12.07 -1.90 -2.76
CA GLN A 157 -11.88 -0.51 -2.33
C GLN A 157 -10.43 -0.20 -1.98
N VAL A 158 -10.09 1.08 -2.11
CA VAL A 158 -8.82 1.66 -1.63
C VAL A 158 -9.17 2.66 -0.55
N LEU A 159 -8.76 2.38 0.68
CA LEU A 159 -8.97 3.26 1.82
C LEU A 159 -7.72 4.09 2.08
N ASN A 160 -7.83 5.40 1.89
CA ASN A 160 -6.75 6.34 2.20
C ASN A 160 -6.66 6.52 3.73
N VAL A 161 -5.42 6.51 4.24
CA VAL A 161 -5.09 6.84 5.63
C VAL A 161 -3.95 7.86 5.58
N ASP A 162 -4.31 9.12 5.28
CA ASP A 162 -3.37 10.12 4.78
C ASP A 162 -3.57 11.53 5.35
N GLY A 163 -4.51 11.69 6.29
CA GLY A 163 -4.83 13.00 6.87
C GLY A 163 -5.44 13.99 5.87
N GLY A 164 -6.01 13.49 4.76
CA GLY A 164 -6.66 14.30 3.74
C GLY A 164 -5.71 14.75 2.61
N MET A 165 -4.51 14.19 2.50
CA MET A 165 -3.57 14.54 1.41
C MET A 165 -4.17 14.30 0.01
N VAL A 166 -5.03 13.31 -0.11
CA VAL A 166 -5.67 12.92 -1.37
C VAL A 166 -7.17 12.91 -1.17
N MET A 167 -7.81 13.97 -1.67
CA MET A 167 -9.27 14.14 -1.66
C MET A 167 -9.77 14.35 -3.07
#